data_a9a1dc10bfea8b05d4412522107572b7
#
_entry.id   a9a1dc10bfea8b05d4412522107572b7
#
_cell.length_a   1.000
_cell.length_b   1.000
_cell.length_c   1.000
_cell.angle_alpha   90.00
_cell.angle_beta   90.00
_cell.angle_gamma   90.00
#
_symmetry.space_group_name_H-M   'P 1'
#
loop_
_entity.id
_entity.type
_entity.pdbx_description
1 polymer ?
#
loop_
_entity_poly.entity_id
_entity_poly.type
_entity_poly.pdbx_seq_one_letter_code
_entity_poly.pdbx_strand_id
1 'polypeptide(L)'
;MALEEPVRWTRSGVRLRCVSQREGRWNWLFVPGGPGLGSESVRGLVRAADVPGTVWLVDLPGDGSNRDVPQVPARPYERWPDVLVEAADALDEVVMVGHSTGGMFLLSVPELGSRLAGMALVSSAPHAGWRTAFGQWAEAHPIPGLAEAADAYGKDPGDRTLGALTLAAAEWNFTPEGLAAGRAVLADLPYCHDAVAWADAHFDETYQARWRPHSGLATLILSGTEDHVVDQRIWQDDPAFDQPHVLRRTIARAGHFPWIENPQAVRTAFADLTSLLDGSGST
;
A
#
# COMPACT_ATOMS: atom_id res chain seq x y z
N MET A 1 -21.32 -18.45 -10.48
CA MET A 1 -20.26 -17.91 -11.34
C MET A 1 -19.91 -16.55 -10.81
N ALA A 2 -18.70 -16.34 -10.28
CA ALA A 2 -18.23 -15.00 -10.02
C ALA A 2 -18.10 -14.29 -11.38
N LEU A 3 -18.67 -13.09 -11.52
CA LEU A 3 -18.46 -12.27 -12.70
C LEU A 3 -16.97 -11.96 -12.77
N GLU A 4 -16.35 -12.14 -13.93
CA GLU A 4 -14.95 -11.74 -14.13
C GLU A 4 -14.83 -10.24 -13.89
N GLU A 5 -13.85 -9.82 -13.06
CA GLU A 5 -13.56 -8.42 -12.83
C GLU A 5 -13.11 -7.79 -14.15
N PRO A 6 -13.71 -6.67 -14.61
CA PRO A 6 -13.22 -5.97 -15.80
C PRO A 6 -11.75 -5.58 -15.62
N VAL A 7 -10.96 -5.84 -16.66
CA VAL A 7 -9.50 -5.62 -16.63
C VAL A 7 -9.10 -4.59 -17.68
N ARG A 8 -8.22 -3.66 -17.29
CA ARG A 8 -7.54 -2.74 -18.20
C ARG A 8 -6.03 -2.92 -18.05
N TRP A 9 -5.32 -2.96 -19.16
CA TRP A 9 -3.87 -3.06 -19.21
C TRP A 9 -3.25 -1.75 -19.64
N THR A 10 -2.17 -1.33 -18.98
CA THR A 10 -1.30 -0.28 -19.50
C THR A 10 -0.26 -0.88 -20.46
N ARG A 11 0.45 0.00 -21.16
CA ARG A 11 1.49 -0.40 -22.13
C ARG A 11 2.65 -1.16 -21.46
N SER A 12 2.97 -0.79 -20.22
CA SER A 12 4.09 -1.39 -19.46
C SER A 12 3.66 -2.53 -18.55
N GLY A 13 2.46 -3.09 -18.75
CA GLY A 13 2.02 -4.32 -18.10
C GLY A 13 1.40 -4.14 -16.72
N VAL A 14 0.98 -2.92 -16.33
CA VAL A 14 0.09 -2.78 -15.18
C VAL A 14 -1.27 -3.36 -15.53
N ARG A 15 -1.79 -4.22 -14.67
CA ARG A 15 -3.15 -4.73 -14.76
C ARG A 15 -4.02 -3.99 -13.75
N LEU A 16 -4.99 -3.22 -14.23
CA LEU A 16 -6.01 -2.59 -13.42
C LEU A 16 -7.25 -3.48 -13.39
N ARG A 17 -7.59 -4.03 -12.22
CA ARG A 17 -8.81 -4.85 -12.04
C ARG A 17 -9.89 -4.00 -11.38
N CYS A 18 -11.03 -3.81 -12.08
CA CYS A 18 -12.19 -3.10 -11.54
C CYS A 18 -12.93 -4.01 -10.54
N VAL A 19 -12.88 -3.64 -9.26
CA VAL A 19 -13.47 -4.44 -8.16
C VAL A 19 -14.73 -3.83 -7.57
N SER A 20 -15.02 -2.57 -7.91
CA SER A 20 -16.27 -1.89 -7.54
C SER A 20 -16.56 -0.77 -8.52
N GLN A 21 -17.83 -0.59 -8.85
CA GLN A 21 -18.29 0.54 -9.65
C GLN A 21 -19.59 1.06 -9.05
N ARG A 22 -19.57 2.32 -8.63
CA ARG A 22 -20.69 3.03 -8.03
C ARG A 22 -20.82 4.40 -8.65
N GLU A 23 -21.89 5.12 -8.35
CA GLU A 23 -22.04 6.52 -8.73
C GLU A 23 -20.93 7.37 -8.12
N GLY A 24 -20.35 8.27 -8.92
CA GLY A 24 -19.25 9.15 -8.55
C GLY A 24 -18.24 9.31 -9.69
N ARG A 25 -17.45 10.41 -9.64
CA ARG A 25 -16.50 10.77 -10.70
C ARG A 25 -15.11 10.17 -10.52
N TRP A 26 -14.76 9.78 -9.27
CA TRP A 26 -13.40 9.41 -8.92
C TRP A 26 -13.04 7.99 -9.38
N ASN A 27 -11.80 7.80 -9.84
CA ASN A 27 -11.18 6.51 -10.05
C ASN A 27 -10.14 6.26 -8.94
N TRP A 28 -10.41 5.31 -8.06
CA TRP A 28 -9.56 4.98 -6.92
C TRP A 28 -8.65 3.81 -7.28
N LEU A 29 -7.35 4.04 -7.31
CA LEU A 29 -6.32 3.05 -7.66
C LEU A 29 -5.60 2.61 -6.39
N PHE A 30 -5.81 1.37 -5.96
CA PHE A 30 -5.21 0.80 -4.76
C PHE A 30 -3.92 0.04 -5.08
N VAL A 31 -2.79 0.59 -4.61
CA VAL A 31 -1.44 0.06 -4.80
C VAL A 31 -1.03 -0.76 -3.57
N PRO A 32 -0.66 -2.04 -3.73
CA PRO A 32 -0.31 -2.92 -2.63
C PRO A 32 1.02 -2.54 -1.98
N GLY A 33 1.20 -3.00 -0.74
CA GLY A 33 2.48 -2.97 -0.04
C GLY A 33 3.26 -4.28 -0.17
N GLY A 34 4.25 -4.43 0.64
CA GLY A 34 5.20 -5.52 0.67
C GLY A 34 6.58 -5.04 0.22
N PRO A 35 6.92 -5.03 -1.06
CA PRO A 35 6.22 -5.65 -2.20
C PRO A 35 6.18 -7.18 -2.09
N GLY A 36 5.65 -7.82 -3.09
CA GLY A 36 5.57 -9.28 -3.12
C GLY A 36 4.34 -9.88 -2.46
N LEU A 37 3.37 -9.04 -2.04
CA LEU A 37 2.09 -9.49 -1.48
C LEU A 37 0.95 -9.47 -2.52
N GLY A 38 1.14 -8.79 -3.64
CA GLY A 38 0.11 -8.57 -4.65
C GLY A 38 -1.03 -7.66 -4.18
N SER A 39 -1.85 -7.20 -5.13
CA SER A 39 -2.99 -6.32 -4.84
C SER A 39 -4.12 -7.02 -4.09
N GLU A 40 -4.09 -8.34 -4.00
CA GLU A 40 -4.97 -9.15 -3.16
C GLU A 40 -4.90 -8.73 -1.69
N SER A 41 -3.72 -8.30 -1.21
CA SER A 41 -3.48 -7.83 0.16
C SER A 41 -4.33 -6.61 0.54
N VAL A 42 -4.68 -5.75 -0.43
CA VAL A 42 -5.47 -4.53 -0.19
C VAL A 42 -6.96 -4.67 -0.53
N ARG A 43 -7.46 -5.87 -0.90
CA ARG A 43 -8.91 -6.10 -1.11
C ARG A 43 -9.76 -5.77 0.12
N GLY A 44 -9.24 -6.06 1.31
CA GLY A 44 -9.86 -5.68 2.56
C GLY A 44 -9.95 -4.17 2.75
N LEU A 45 -8.88 -3.45 2.40
CA LEU A 45 -8.84 -1.98 2.43
C LEU A 45 -9.88 -1.37 1.47
N VAL A 46 -10.00 -1.89 0.25
CA VAL A 46 -11.04 -1.46 -0.71
C VAL A 46 -12.44 -1.57 -0.10
N ARG A 47 -12.76 -2.71 0.55
CA ARG A 47 -14.06 -2.90 1.19
C ARG A 47 -14.29 -1.96 2.38
N ALA A 48 -13.23 -1.71 3.16
CA ALA A 48 -13.32 -0.82 4.34
C ALA A 48 -13.42 0.65 3.93
N ALA A 49 -12.69 1.09 2.91
CA ALA A 49 -12.71 2.46 2.40
C ALA A 49 -14.09 2.89 1.90
N ASP A 50 -14.83 1.98 1.26
CA ASP A 50 -16.23 2.17 0.83
C ASP A 50 -16.49 3.47 0.07
N VAL A 51 -15.60 3.82 -0.83
CA VAL A 51 -15.58 5.10 -1.57
C VAL A 51 -16.54 5.12 -2.76
N PRO A 52 -17.06 6.30 -3.18
CA PRO A 52 -17.86 6.46 -4.40
C PRO A 52 -17.00 6.41 -5.66
N GLY A 53 -17.62 6.13 -6.82
CA GLY A 53 -16.93 6.05 -8.11
C GLY A 53 -16.44 4.64 -8.43
N THR A 54 -15.39 4.53 -9.23
CA THR A 54 -14.83 3.26 -9.68
C THR A 54 -13.56 2.92 -8.91
N VAL A 55 -13.47 1.68 -8.42
CA VAL A 55 -12.33 1.21 -7.62
C VAL A 55 -11.56 0.14 -8.39
N TRP A 56 -10.25 0.33 -8.44
CA TRP A 56 -9.31 -0.51 -9.16
C TRP A 56 -8.24 -1.05 -8.22
N LEU A 57 -7.94 -2.33 -8.31
CA LEU A 57 -6.70 -2.90 -7.80
C LEU A 57 -5.60 -2.70 -8.84
N VAL A 58 -4.45 -2.22 -8.39
CA VAL A 58 -3.27 -2.01 -9.22
C VAL A 58 -2.35 -3.21 -9.05
N ASP A 59 -2.32 -4.08 -10.05
CA ASP A 59 -1.34 -5.16 -10.09
C ASP A 59 -0.10 -4.66 -10.80
N LEU A 60 0.97 -4.44 -10.04
CA LEU A 60 2.26 -4.04 -10.59
C LEU A 60 2.84 -5.17 -11.44
N PRO A 61 3.52 -4.85 -12.57
CA PRO A 61 4.11 -5.88 -13.42
C PRO A 61 5.18 -6.67 -12.65
N GLY A 62 5.08 -7.98 -12.68
CA GLY A 62 5.99 -8.89 -12.00
C GLY A 62 5.67 -9.14 -10.52
N ASP A 63 4.59 -8.56 -9.97
CA ASP A 63 4.19 -8.77 -8.58
C ASP A 63 2.89 -9.56 -8.45
N GLY A 64 2.76 -10.27 -7.34
CA GLY A 64 1.55 -11.00 -6.98
C GLY A 64 1.06 -11.93 -8.09
N SER A 65 -0.20 -11.77 -8.47
CA SER A 65 -0.82 -12.54 -9.56
C SER A 65 -0.59 -11.92 -10.96
N ASN A 66 0.18 -10.83 -11.08
CA ASN A 66 0.53 -10.18 -12.34
C ASN A 66 1.97 -10.52 -12.79
N ARG A 67 2.28 -11.79 -12.86
CA ARG A 67 3.54 -12.35 -13.32
C ARG A 67 3.24 -13.53 -14.26
N ASP A 68 4.22 -13.96 -15.02
CA ASP A 68 4.09 -15.07 -15.97
C ASP A 68 3.01 -14.86 -17.03
N VAL A 69 2.70 -13.59 -17.35
CA VAL A 69 1.76 -13.21 -18.39
C VAL A 69 2.46 -12.41 -19.49
N PRO A 70 2.00 -12.49 -20.76
CA PRO A 70 2.68 -11.89 -21.91
C PRO A 70 2.85 -10.36 -21.82
N GLN A 71 2.03 -9.69 -21.03
CA GLN A 71 2.04 -8.24 -20.86
C GLN A 71 3.16 -7.75 -19.93
N VAL A 72 3.75 -8.62 -19.12
CA VAL A 72 4.81 -8.25 -18.17
C VAL A 72 6.17 -8.23 -18.87
N PRO A 73 6.93 -7.11 -18.80
CA PRO A 73 8.26 -7.00 -19.41
C PRO A 73 9.29 -7.89 -18.67
N ALA A 74 10.41 -8.17 -19.34
CA ALA A 74 11.46 -9.05 -18.80
C ALA A 74 12.13 -8.54 -17.52
N ARG A 75 12.15 -7.22 -17.27
CA ARG A 75 12.68 -6.59 -16.06
C ARG A 75 11.63 -5.60 -15.50
N PRO A 76 10.54 -6.13 -14.94
CA PRO A 76 9.37 -5.31 -14.61
C PRO A 76 9.66 -4.27 -13.53
N TYR A 77 10.48 -4.60 -12.54
CA TYR A 77 10.70 -3.79 -11.35
C TYR A 77 11.45 -2.49 -11.66
N GLU A 78 12.38 -2.52 -12.61
CA GLU A 78 13.15 -1.32 -13.02
C GLU A 78 12.25 -0.19 -13.53
N ARG A 79 11.03 -0.53 -13.93
CA ARG A 79 10.06 0.41 -14.50
C ARG A 79 8.95 0.83 -13.54
N TRP A 80 8.95 0.37 -12.29
CA TRP A 80 7.86 0.67 -11.37
C TRP A 80 7.55 2.15 -11.16
N PRO A 81 8.50 3.09 -11.12
CA PRO A 81 8.17 4.51 -11.13
C PRO A 81 7.35 4.93 -12.35
N ASP A 82 7.78 4.51 -13.55
CA ASP A 82 7.11 4.86 -14.82
C ASP A 82 5.70 4.26 -14.91
N VAL A 83 5.54 3.00 -14.45
CA VAL A 83 4.25 2.30 -14.55
C VAL A 83 3.19 2.90 -13.64
N LEU A 84 3.57 3.56 -12.53
CA LEU A 84 2.63 4.29 -11.69
C LEU A 84 2.09 5.53 -12.40
N VAL A 85 2.94 6.22 -13.15
CA VAL A 85 2.53 7.34 -14.03
C VAL A 85 1.58 6.84 -15.12
N GLU A 86 1.91 5.73 -15.80
CA GLU A 86 1.02 5.13 -16.80
C GLU A 86 -0.33 4.70 -16.22
N ALA A 87 -0.34 4.20 -14.99
CA ALA A 87 -1.59 3.83 -14.31
C ALA A 87 -2.46 5.07 -14.02
N ALA A 88 -1.84 6.17 -13.58
CA ALA A 88 -2.53 7.44 -13.38
C ALA A 88 -3.09 8.00 -14.70
N ASP A 89 -2.28 7.98 -15.78
CA ASP A 89 -2.68 8.49 -17.10
C ASP A 89 -3.73 7.61 -17.81
N ALA A 90 -3.98 6.39 -17.30
CA ALA A 90 -4.95 5.47 -17.90
C ALA A 90 -6.41 5.83 -17.64
N LEU A 91 -6.69 6.70 -16.65
CA LEU A 91 -8.04 7.05 -16.18
C LEU A 91 -8.10 8.54 -15.86
N ASP A 92 -9.30 9.11 -15.88
CA ASP A 92 -9.54 10.47 -15.45
C ASP A 92 -9.82 10.54 -13.94
N GLU A 93 -9.64 11.70 -13.32
CA GLU A 93 -10.03 11.97 -11.92
C GLU A 93 -9.47 10.91 -10.94
N VAL A 94 -8.17 10.62 -11.03
CA VAL A 94 -7.52 9.54 -10.30
C VAL A 94 -7.17 9.93 -8.87
N VAL A 95 -7.54 9.08 -7.92
CA VAL A 95 -7.07 9.10 -6.54
C VAL A 95 -6.24 7.83 -6.29
N MET A 96 -4.96 7.97 -5.99
CA MET A 96 -4.12 6.83 -5.67
C MET A 96 -4.09 6.55 -4.17
N VAL A 97 -4.21 5.27 -3.81
CA VAL A 97 -4.15 4.78 -2.44
C VAL A 97 -3.00 3.79 -2.33
N GLY A 98 -1.96 4.12 -1.58
CA GLY A 98 -0.81 3.25 -1.38
C GLY A 98 -0.75 2.70 0.05
N HIS A 99 -0.65 1.38 0.21
CA HIS A 99 -0.41 0.74 1.49
C HIS A 99 1.08 0.45 1.68
N SER A 100 1.64 0.79 2.86
CA SER A 100 3.02 0.44 3.24
C SER A 100 4.02 0.84 2.14
N THR A 101 4.82 -0.07 1.61
CA THR A 101 5.75 0.18 0.49
C THR A 101 5.05 0.70 -0.76
N GLY A 102 3.78 0.35 -1.00
CA GLY A 102 3.00 0.93 -2.10
C GLY A 102 2.87 2.44 -1.98
N GLY A 103 2.69 2.97 -0.76
CA GLY A 103 2.73 4.40 -0.51
C GLY A 103 4.14 5.00 -0.70
N MET A 104 5.21 4.27 -0.34
CA MET A 104 6.60 4.69 -0.60
C MET A 104 6.88 4.77 -2.10
N PHE A 105 6.32 3.86 -2.91
CA PHE A 105 6.40 3.93 -4.37
C PHE A 105 5.74 5.19 -4.90
N LEU A 106 4.51 5.52 -4.45
CA LEU A 106 3.84 6.76 -4.82
C LEU A 106 4.66 8.00 -4.45
N LEU A 107 5.23 8.01 -3.24
CA LEU A 107 6.07 9.10 -2.74
C LEU A 107 7.40 9.23 -3.49
N SER A 108 7.84 8.21 -4.22
CA SER A 108 9.07 8.22 -5.01
C SER A 108 8.89 8.87 -6.38
N VAL A 109 7.64 9.16 -6.81
CA VAL A 109 7.30 9.63 -8.16
C VAL A 109 6.69 11.03 -8.12
N PRO A 110 7.51 12.11 -8.20
CA PRO A 110 7.04 13.50 -8.15
C PRO A 110 6.02 13.83 -9.25
N GLU A 111 6.13 13.17 -10.40
CA GLU A 111 5.28 13.38 -11.58
C GLU A 111 3.80 13.08 -11.30
N LEU A 112 3.49 12.28 -10.29
CA LEU A 112 2.12 12.03 -9.87
C LEU A 112 1.41 13.29 -9.35
N GLY A 113 2.15 14.28 -8.84
CA GLY A 113 1.56 15.49 -8.30
C GLY A 113 0.66 16.25 -9.27
N SER A 114 0.96 16.23 -10.57
CA SER A 114 0.18 16.91 -11.62
C SER A 114 -0.90 16.02 -12.28
N ARG A 115 -0.98 14.76 -11.89
CA ARG A 115 -1.86 13.75 -12.52
C ARG A 115 -2.98 13.29 -11.63
N LEU A 116 -2.84 13.49 -10.34
CA LEU A 116 -3.79 12.97 -9.36
C LEU A 116 -4.77 14.06 -8.91
N ALA A 117 -5.99 13.64 -8.65
CA ALA A 117 -6.99 14.43 -7.93
C ALA A 117 -6.77 14.35 -6.41
N GLY A 118 -6.20 13.25 -5.92
CA GLY A 118 -5.87 13.05 -4.51
C GLY A 118 -4.97 11.85 -4.26
N MET A 119 -4.48 11.72 -3.03
CA MET A 119 -3.63 10.62 -2.58
C MET A 119 -3.99 10.16 -1.17
N ALA A 120 -3.97 8.85 -0.94
CA ALA A 120 -4.04 8.29 0.40
C ALA A 120 -2.83 7.40 0.67
N LEU A 121 -2.18 7.62 1.81
CA LEU A 121 -1.00 6.88 2.28
C LEU A 121 -1.40 6.13 3.54
N VAL A 122 -1.50 4.80 3.45
CA VAL A 122 -1.97 3.94 4.53
C VAL A 122 -0.80 3.17 5.09
N SER A 123 -0.49 3.35 6.37
CA SER A 123 0.62 2.66 7.07
C SER A 123 1.93 2.75 6.29
N SER A 124 2.27 3.94 5.77
CA SER A 124 3.44 4.20 4.91
C SER A 124 4.38 5.22 5.55
N ALA A 125 5.55 5.42 4.95
CA ALA A 125 6.61 6.28 5.49
C ALA A 125 7.14 7.28 4.45
N PRO A 126 7.53 8.51 4.87
CA PRO A 126 8.16 9.51 4.00
C PRO A 126 9.67 9.28 3.81
N HIS A 127 10.32 8.49 4.64
CA HIS A 127 11.75 8.21 4.58
C HIS A 127 12.13 6.89 5.27
N ALA A 128 13.36 6.42 5.04
CA ALA A 128 13.88 5.12 5.53
C ALA A 128 14.00 4.99 7.06
N GLY A 129 13.86 6.07 7.80
CA GLY A 129 13.94 6.06 9.27
C GLY A 129 13.01 5.07 9.97
N TRP A 130 11.91 4.66 9.31
CA TRP A 130 11.03 3.62 9.80
C TRP A 130 11.75 2.27 10.04
N ARG A 131 12.74 1.93 9.21
CA ARG A 131 13.51 0.67 9.32
C ARG A 131 14.27 0.58 10.65
N THR A 132 14.93 1.67 11.04
CA THR A 132 15.66 1.75 12.31
C THR A 132 14.70 1.65 13.50
N ALA A 133 13.59 2.38 13.47
CA ALA A 133 12.58 2.35 14.52
C ALA A 133 11.95 0.97 14.67
N PHE A 134 11.55 0.35 13.55
CA PHE A 134 11.02 -1.00 13.53
C PHE A 134 12.04 -2.03 14.02
N GLY A 135 13.29 -1.97 13.54
CA GLY A 135 14.34 -2.90 13.95
C GLY A 135 14.58 -2.89 15.47
N GLN A 136 14.66 -1.71 16.09
CA GLN A 136 14.81 -1.56 17.53
C GLN A 136 13.60 -2.12 18.29
N TRP A 137 12.40 -1.86 17.79
CA TRP A 137 11.17 -2.38 18.39
C TRP A 137 11.08 -3.91 18.26
N ALA A 138 11.37 -4.47 17.07
CA ALA A 138 11.33 -5.91 16.79
C ALA A 138 12.36 -6.69 17.65
N GLU A 139 13.55 -6.14 17.85
CA GLU A 139 14.57 -6.73 18.74
C GLU A 139 14.07 -6.84 20.19
N ALA A 140 13.31 -5.84 20.67
CA ALA A 140 12.70 -5.84 21.98
C ALA A 140 11.45 -6.74 22.09
N HIS A 141 10.87 -7.15 20.95
CA HIS A 141 9.63 -7.94 20.87
C HIS A 141 9.83 -9.19 19.99
N PRO A 142 10.69 -10.14 20.40
CA PRO A 142 10.97 -11.33 19.61
C PRO A 142 9.74 -12.25 19.51
N ILE A 143 9.52 -12.81 18.31
CA ILE A 143 8.45 -13.79 18.05
C ILE A 143 9.05 -15.20 18.08
N PRO A 144 8.51 -16.13 18.87
CA PRO A 144 8.93 -17.52 18.85
C PRO A 144 8.79 -18.15 17.44
N GLY A 145 9.83 -18.85 16.99
CA GLY A 145 9.85 -19.51 15.66
C GLY A 145 10.14 -18.59 14.46
N LEU A 146 10.24 -17.27 14.66
CA LEU A 146 10.54 -16.33 13.57
C LEU A 146 11.97 -16.53 13.03
N ALA A 147 12.93 -16.79 13.92
CA ALA A 147 14.32 -17.00 13.52
C ALA A 147 14.47 -18.24 12.62
N GLU A 148 13.74 -19.31 12.92
CA GLU A 148 13.73 -20.54 12.09
C GLU A 148 13.09 -20.27 10.72
N ALA A 149 12.04 -19.47 10.64
CA ALA A 149 11.41 -19.08 9.38
C ALA A 149 12.34 -18.19 8.54
N ALA A 150 13.04 -17.24 9.19
CA ALA A 150 14.03 -16.38 8.54
C ALA A 150 15.22 -17.17 8.02
N ASP A 151 15.73 -18.12 8.79
CA ASP A 151 16.80 -19.05 8.39
C ASP A 151 16.38 -19.92 7.20
N ALA A 152 15.14 -20.43 7.20
CA ALA A 152 14.59 -21.21 6.09
C ALA A 152 14.49 -20.38 4.81
N TYR A 153 14.01 -19.13 4.91
CA TYR A 153 13.95 -18.21 3.77
C TYR A 153 15.35 -17.84 3.29
N GLY A 154 16.32 -17.60 4.17
CA GLY A 154 17.70 -17.29 3.80
C GLY A 154 18.43 -18.46 3.09
N LYS A 155 18.06 -19.71 3.41
CA LYS A 155 18.65 -20.93 2.79
C LYS A 155 18.00 -21.32 1.47
N ASP A 156 16.71 -21.04 1.31
CA ASP A 156 15.91 -21.39 0.14
C ASP A 156 14.97 -20.19 -0.19
N PRO A 157 15.53 -19.07 -0.71
CA PRO A 157 14.72 -17.90 -1.04
C PRO A 157 13.70 -18.23 -2.14
N GLY A 158 12.41 -17.95 -1.86
CA GLY A 158 11.33 -18.22 -2.80
C GLY A 158 9.96 -17.86 -2.22
N ASP A 159 8.93 -17.91 -3.05
CA ASP A 159 7.57 -17.49 -2.69
C ASP A 159 7.03 -18.25 -1.48
N ARG A 160 7.25 -19.56 -1.44
CA ARG A 160 6.78 -20.43 -0.36
C ARG A 160 7.42 -20.07 0.99
N THR A 161 8.72 -19.86 1.01
CA THR A 161 9.47 -19.52 2.24
C THR A 161 9.26 -18.08 2.64
N LEU A 162 9.05 -17.16 1.69
CA LEU A 162 8.60 -15.80 1.95
C LEU A 162 7.22 -15.79 2.64
N GLY A 163 6.25 -16.57 2.14
CA GLY A 163 4.94 -16.71 2.76
C GLY A 163 5.02 -17.24 4.19
N ALA A 164 5.86 -18.25 4.43
CA ALA A 164 6.07 -18.82 5.76
C ALA A 164 6.69 -17.79 6.72
N LEU A 165 7.69 -17.00 6.25
CA LEU A 165 8.31 -15.94 7.01
C LEU A 165 7.29 -14.83 7.36
N THR A 166 6.49 -14.40 6.39
CA THR A 166 5.46 -13.37 6.59
C THR A 166 4.42 -13.82 7.60
N LEU A 167 3.99 -15.08 7.55
CA LEU A 167 3.05 -15.65 8.53
C LEU A 167 3.67 -15.77 9.93
N ALA A 168 4.95 -16.11 10.03
CA ALA A 168 5.66 -16.14 11.31
C ALA A 168 5.77 -14.75 11.92
N ALA A 169 5.99 -13.70 11.09
CA ALA A 169 6.09 -12.31 11.51
C ALA A 169 4.74 -11.62 11.74
N ALA A 170 3.60 -12.33 11.63
CA ALA A 170 2.26 -11.72 11.68
C ALA A 170 1.99 -10.93 12.97
N GLU A 171 2.55 -11.35 14.12
CA GLU A 171 2.36 -10.67 15.40
C GLU A 171 2.93 -9.25 15.43
N TRP A 172 3.86 -8.90 14.53
CA TRP A 172 4.36 -7.55 14.38
C TRP A 172 3.42 -6.63 13.59
N ASN A 173 2.51 -7.22 12.80
CA ASN A 173 1.61 -6.49 11.92
C ASN A 173 0.22 -6.25 12.49
N PHE A 174 -0.19 -7.05 13.48
CA PHE A 174 -1.56 -7.06 14.02
C PHE A 174 -1.58 -6.98 15.53
N THR A 175 -2.63 -6.39 16.07
CA THR A 175 -2.94 -6.52 17.50
C THR A 175 -3.32 -7.97 17.83
N PRO A 176 -3.28 -8.39 19.10
CA PRO A 176 -3.72 -9.73 19.49
C PRO A 176 -5.13 -10.05 19.02
N GLU A 177 -6.05 -9.08 19.02
CA GLU A 177 -7.44 -9.23 18.61
C GLU A 177 -7.57 -9.40 17.08
N GLY A 178 -6.72 -8.75 16.30
CA GLY A 178 -6.71 -8.80 14.84
C GLY A 178 -5.92 -9.97 14.26
N LEU A 179 -5.05 -10.61 15.06
CA LEU A 179 -4.05 -11.55 14.57
C LEU A 179 -4.64 -12.74 13.80
N ALA A 180 -5.73 -13.34 14.30
CA ALA A 180 -6.34 -14.49 13.62
C ALA A 180 -6.88 -14.12 12.23
N ALA A 181 -7.56 -12.97 12.12
CA ALA A 181 -8.08 -12.46 10.85
C ALA A 181 -6.93 -12.04 9.90
N GLY A 182 -5.89 -11.42 10.46
CA GLY A 182 -4.70 -11.04 9.71
C GLY A 182 -3.96 -12.25 9.13
N ARG A 183 -3.71 -13.28 9.93
CA ARG A 183 -3.10 -14.54 9.47
C ARG A 183 -3.91 -15.21 8.35
N ALA A 184 -5.24 -15.20 8.45
CA ALA A 184 -6.09 -15.74 7.39
C ALA A 184 -5.92 -14.99 6.05
N VAL A 185 -5.79 -13.66 6.09
CA VAL A 185 -5.51 -12.86 4.88
C VAL A 185 -4.11 -13.17 4.34
N LEU A 186 -3.08 -13.19 5.20
CA LEU A 186 -1.71 -13.44 4.78
C LEU A 186 -1.52 -14.84 4.19
N ALA A 187 -2.27 -15.86 4.65
CA ALA A 187 -2.13 -17.23 4.19
C ALA A 187 -2.48 -17.43 2.70
N ASP A 188 -3.34 -16.58 2.14
CA ASP A 188 -3.88 -16.72 0.78
C ASP A 188 -3.25 -15.74 -0.24
N LEU A 189 -2.17 -15.02 0.14
CA LEU A 189 -1.55 -14.04 -0.76
C LEU A 189 -0.65 -14.70 -1.82
N PRO A 190 -0.64 -14.14 -3.05
CA PRO A 190 0.23 -14.61 -4.12
C PRO A 190 1.65 -14.07 -3.97
N TYR A 191 2.39 -14.58 -3.01
CA TYR A 191 3.74 -14.13 -2.70
C TYR A 191 4.67 -14.11 -3.92
N CYS A 192 5.54 -13.09 -3.98
CA CYS A 192 6.53 -12.92 -5.03
C CYS A 192 7.89 -12.53 -4.41
N HIS A 193 8.78 -13.50 -4.28
CA HIS A 193 10.13 -13.30 -3.74
C HIS A 193 10.94 -12.26 -4.54
N ASP A 194 10.89 -12.33 -5.87
CA ASP A 194 11.70 -11.45 -6.74
C ASP A 194 11.34 -9.97 -6.54
N ALA A 195 10.06 -9.66 -6.30
CA ALA A 195 9.61 -8.30 -5.99
C ALA A 195 10.19 -7.79 -4.66
N VAL A 196 10.22 -8.65 -3.63
CA VAL A 196 10.83 -8.33 -2.32
C VAL A 196 12.33 -8.11 -2.49
N ALA A 197 13.04 -9.01 -3.14
CA ALA A 197 14.48 -8.92 -3.35
C ALA A 197 14.88 -7.64 -4.11
N TRP A 198 14.08 -7.25 -5.11
CA TRP A 198 14.29 -5.98 -5.79
C TRP A 198 14.09 -4.77 -4.86
N ALA A 199 13.03 -4.77 -4.07
CA ALA A 199 12.74 -3.64 -3.18
C ALA A 199 13.77 -3.51 -2.06
N ASP A 200 14.24 -4.61 -1.49
CA ASP A 200 15.29 -4.61 -0.48
C ASP A 200 16.58 -3.96 -1.00
N ALA A 201 16.86 -4.10 -2.30
CA ALA A 201 18.01 -3.50 -2.95
C ALA A 201 17.81 -2.01 -3.36
N HIS A 202 16.56 -1.51 -3.44
CA HIS A 202 16.24 -0.18 -4.00
C HIS A 202 15.53 0.76 -3.02
N PHE A 203 14.93 0.23 -1.94
CA PHE A 203 14.35 1.01 -0.84
C PHE A 203 15.19 0.83 0.43
N ASP A 204 16.48 1.11 0.30
CA ASP A 204 17.48 1.01 1.35
C ASP A 204 17.40 2.18 2.34
N GLU A 205 18.45 2.37 3.14
CA GLU A 205 18.55 3.42 4.14
C GLU A 205 18.58 4.84 3.55
N THR A 206 18.76 4.97 2.23
CA THR A 206 18.76 6.27 1.53
C THR A 206 17.38 6.70 1.05
N TYR A 207 16.36 5.84 1.17
CA TYR A 207 15.02 6.17 0.73
C TYR A 207 14.50 7.43 1.39
N GLN A 208 14.05 8.37 0.55
CA GLN A 208 13.35 9.58 0.96
C GLN A 208 12.28 9.93 -0.08
N ALA A 209 11.10 10.31 0.40
CA ALA A 209 10.02 10.79 -0.45
C ALA A 209 10.47 11.99 -1.30
N ARG A 210 10.20 11.92 -2.58
CA ARG A 210 10.45 13.01 -3.55
C ARG A 210 9.16 13.74 -3.91
N TRP A 211 8.03 13.04 -3.87
CA TRP A 211 6.72 13.65 -4.01
C TRP A 211 6.38 14.45 -2.75
N ARG A 212 5.72 15.59 -2.94
CA ARG A 212 5.24 16.45 -1.87
C ARG A 212 3.81 16.89 -2.14
N PRO A 213 2.93 16.96 -1.12
CA PRO A 213 1.60 17.49 -1.30
C PRO A 213 1.67 18.97 -1.66
N HIS A 214 0.92 19.38 -2.68
CA HIS A 214 0.77 20.79 -3.07
C HIS A 214 -0.65 21.27 -2.82
N SER A 215 -0.83 22.60 -2.80
CA SER A 215 -2.15 23.19 -2.60
C SER A 215 -3.12 22.72 -3.68
N GLY A 216 -4.26 22.20 -3.26
CA GLY A 216 -5.29 21.65 -4.15
C GLY A 216 -5.25 20.14 -4.34
N LEU A 217 -4.22 19.44 -3.85
CA LEU A 217 -4.19 17.97 -3.88
C LEU A 217 -4.60 17.39 -2.51
N ALA A 218 -5.85 16.98 -2.39
CA ALA A 218 -6.35 16.34 -1.17
C ALA A 218 -5.52 15.09 -0.83
N THR A 219 -4.94 15.08 0.38
CA THR A 219 -4.05 13.99 0.81
C THR A 219 -4.52 13.42 2.15
N LEU A 220 -4.57 12.10 2.28
CA LEU A 220 -4.83 11.37 3.53
C LEU A 220 -3.59 10.59 3.95
N ILE A 221 -3.16 10.78 5.20
CA ILE A 221 -2.18 9.92 5.88
C ILE A 221 -2.95 9.18 6.98
N LEU A 222 -2.96 7.85 6.91
CA LEU A 222 -3.74 6.98 7.79
C LEU A 222 -2.89 5.83 8.31
N SER A 223 -3.02 5.50 9.59
CA SER A 223 -2.33 4.38 10.23
C SER A 223 -3.00 3.91 11.51
N GLY A 224 -2.59 2.76 12.01
CA GLY A 224 -2.99 2.25 13.31
C GLY A 224 -2.21 2.86 14.49
N THR A 225 -2.84 2.93 15.68
CA THR A 225 -2.13 3.30 16.93
C THR A 225 -1.08 2.28 17.37
N GLU A 226 -1.28 1.02 16.96
CA GLU A 226 -0.42 -0.13 17.25
C GLU A 226 0.42 -0.54 16.04
N ASP A 227 0.57 0.35 15.04
CA ASP A 227 1.46 0.11 13.90
C ASP A 227 2.91 0.34 14.32
N HIS A 228 3.58 -0.75 14.66
CA HIS A 228 4.98 -0.76 15.05
C HIS A 228 5.91 -1.00 13.86
N VAL A 229 5.38 -1.44 12.71
CA VAL A 229 6.16 -1.58 11.47
C VAL A 229 6.50 -0.21 10.93
N VAL A 230 5.50 0.69 10.84
CA VAL A 230 5.72 2.08 10.46
C VAL A 230 5.10 3.00 11.51
N ASP A 231 5.91 3.41 12.46
CA ASP A 231 5.48 4.35 13.51
C ASP A 231 5.11 5.69 12.88
N GLN A 232 3.89 6.12 13.12
CA GLN A 232 3.31 7.33 12.51
C GLN A 232 3.95 8.64 12.97
N ARG A 233 4.71 8.63 14.04
CA ARG A 233 5.50 9.78 14.46
C ARG A 233 6.50 10.22 13.40
N ILE A 234 6.90 9.31 12.50
CA ILE A 234 7.81 9.60 11.37
C ILE A 234 7.31 10.72 10.45
N TRP A 235 5.99 10.94 10.37
CA TRP A 235 5.41 12.02 9.56
C TRP A 235 5.52 13.40 10.22
N GLN A 236 5.81 13.47 11.52
CA GLN A 236 5.94 14.74 12.25
C GLN A 236 7.23 15.47 11.89
N ASP A 237 8.22 14.76 11.41
CA ASP A 237 9.53 15.29 11.08
C ASP A 237 9.61 15.95 9.70
N ASP A 238 8.54 15.81 8.88
CA ASP A 238 8.47 16.40 7.54
C ASP A 238 7.34 17.46 7.46
N PRO A 239 7.68 18.76 7.59
CA PRO A 239 6.69 19.84 7.58
C PRO A 239 5.96 20.00 6.23
N ALA A 240 6.46 19.40 5.15
CA ALA A 240 5.76 19.40 3.87
C ALA A 240 4.40 18.68 3.94
N PHE A 241 4.26 17.73 4.88
CA PHE A 241 3.00 17.02 5.11
C PHE A 241 2.13 17.64 6.23
N ASP A 242 2.52 18.80 6.77
CA ASP A 242 1.74 19.56 7.75
C ASP A 242 1.02 20.72 7.06
N GLN A 243 0.06 20.41 6.20
CA GLN A 243 -0.65 21.37 5.36
C GLN A 243 -2.17 21.23 5.55
N PRO A 244 -2.97 22.28 5.35
CA PRO A 244 -4.43 22.22 5.55
C PRO A 244 -5.17 21.21 4.66
N HIS A 245 -4.59 20.84 3.51
CA HIS A 245 -5.13 19.85 2.58
C HIS A 245 -4.60 18.43 2.82
N VAL A 246 -3.82 18.22 3.90
CA VAL A 246 -3.33 16.92 4.35
C VAL A 246 -4.06 16.48 5.61
N LEU A 247 -4.93 15.50 5.46
CA LEU A 247 -5.63 14.88 6.58
C LEU A 247 -4.75 13.82 7.23
N ARG A 248 -4.53 13.92 8.53
CA ARG A 248 -3.89 12.85 9.32
C ARG A 248 -4.94 12.15 10.16
N ARG A 249 -5.02 10.82 10.05
CA ARG A 249 -5.98 9.99 10.80
C ARG A 249 -5.26 8.81 11.40
N THR A 250 -5.40 8.67 12.72
CA THR A 250 -4.86 7.55 13.48
C THR A 250 -6.01 6.65 13.92
N ILE A 251 -5.95 5.38 13.56
CA ILE A 251 -6.98 4.38 13.80
C ILE A 251 -6.67 3.68 15.12
N ALA A 252 -7.55 3.86 16.10
CA ALA A 252 -7.37 3.28 17.42
C ALA A 252 -7.48 1.74 17.39
N ARG A 253 -6.65 1.08 18.17
CA ARG A 253 -6.61 -0.39 18.32
C ARG A 253 -6.41 -1.10 17.00
N ALA A 254 -5.45 -0.66 16.21
CA ALA A 254 -5.13 -1.24 14.92
C ALA A 254 -3.61 -1.18 14.68
N GLY A 255 -3.08 -2.22 14.07
CA GLY A 255 -1.70 -2.34 13.63
C GLY A 255 -1.49 -1.89 12.19
N HIS A 256 -0.61 -2.58 11.48
CA HIS A 256 -0.17 -2.24 10.12
C HIS A 256 -1.25 -2.42 9.03
N PHE A 257 -2.30 -3.20 9.31
CA PHE A 257 -3.45 -3.43 8.42
C PHE A 257 -4.75 -2.91 9.07
N PRO A 258 -4.89 -1.59 9.28
CA PRO A 258 -5.95 -1.02 10.12
C PRO A 258 -7.37 -1.35 9.64
N TRP A 259 -7.56 -1.67 8.37
CA TRP A 259 -8.87 -2.06 7.82
C TRP A 259 -9.34 -3.45 8.25
N ILE A 260 -8.44 -4.32 8.72
CA ILE A 260 -8.78 -5.64 9.26
C ILE A 260 -9.32 -5.48 10.69
N GLU A 261 -8.75 -4.55 11.43
CA GLU A 261 -8.95 -4.41 12.87
C GLU A 261 -10.01 -3.36 13.23
N ASN A 262 -10.09 -2.27 12.46
CA ASN A 262 -11.09 -1.22 12.67
C ASN A 262 -11.61 -0.65 11.33
N PRO A 263 -12.35 -1.46 10.54
CA PRO A 263 -12.81 -1.05 9.22
C PRO A 263 -13.73 0.17 9.24
N GLN A 264 -14.49 0.39 10.33
CA GLN A 264 -15.39 1.53 10.45
C GLN A 264 -14.63 2.85 10.57
N ALA A 265 -13.54 2.89 11.33
CA ALA A 265 -12.72 4.09 11.46
C ALA A 265 -11.96 4.39 10.14
N VAL A 266 -11.52 3.36 9.42
CA VAL A 266 -10.96 3.49 8.07
C VAL A 266 -11.99 4.10 7.12
N ARG A 267 -13.23 3.60 7.11
CA ARG A 267 -14.33 4.15 6.31
C ARG A 267 -14.54 5.65 6.58
N THR A 268 -14.56 6.05 7.86
CA THR A 268 -14.70 7.45 8.24
C THR A 268 -13.57 8.30 7.68
N ALA A 269 -12.33 7.83 7.77
CA ALA A 269 -11.17 8.55 7.23
C ALA A 269 -11.24 8.74 5.71
N PHE A 270 -11.70 7.73 4.96
CA PHE A 270 -11.89 7.85 3.52
C PHE A 270 -13.10 8.72 3.15
N ALA A 271 -14.15 8.75 3.97
CA ALA A 271 -15.26 9.70 3.79
C ALA A 271 -14.79 11.15 3.98
N ASP A 272 -13.91 11.41 4.97
CA ASP A 272 -13.29 12.74 5.16
C ASP A 272 -12.46 13.13 3.92
N LEU A 273 -11.66 12.21 3.36
CA LEU A 273 -10.90 12.47 2.13
C LEU A 273 -11.83 12.76 0.95
N THR A 274 -12.89 11.98 0.78
CA THR A 274 -13.89 12.21 -0.28
C THR A 274 -14.51 13.59 -0.17
N SER A 275 -14.87 14.02 1.05
CA SER A 275 -15.43 15.34 1.29
C SER A 275 -14.44 16.47 0.94
N LEU A 276 -13.15 16.25 1.22
CA LEU A 276 -12.09 17.20 0.85
C LEU A 276 -11.90 17.29 -0.67
N LEU A 277 -11.93 16.16 -1.36
CA LEU A 277 -11.86 16.08 -2.83
C LEU A 277 -13.02 16.84 -3.50
N ASP A 278 -14.24 16.67 -3.00
CA ASP A 278 -15.43 17.31 -3.54
C ASP A 278 -15.44 18.84 -3.26
N GLY A 279 -14.89 19.26 -2.12
CA GLY A 279 -14.74 20.67 -1.78
C GLY A 279 -13.68 21.41 -2.61
N SER A 280 -12.64 20.72 -3.05
CA SER A 280 -11.54 21.28 -3.86
C SER A 280 -11.92 21.52 -5.33
N GLY A 281 -12.97 20.89 -5.82
CA GLY A 281 -13.46 21.02 -7.21
C GLY A 281 -14.45 22.17 -7.44
N SER A 282 -14.74 23.00 -6.44
CA SER A 282 -15.76 24.07 -6.50
C SER A 282 -15.21 25.49 -6.59
N THR A 283 -13.90 25.66 -6.89
CA THR A 283 -13.25 27.00 -7.03
C THR A 283 -12.79 27.28 -8.45
#